data_b59dbb8e08fb86514077b55467769691
#
_entry.id   b59dbb8e08fb86514077b55467769691
#
_cell.length_a   1.000
_cell.length_b   1.000
_cell.length_c   1.000
_cell.angle_alpha   90.00
_cell.angle_beta   90.00
_cell.angle_gamma   90.00
#
_symmetry.space_group_name_H-M   'P 1'
#
loop_
_entity.id
_entity.type
_entity.pdbx_description
1 polymer ?
#
loop_
_entity_poly.entity_id
_entity_poly.type
_entity_poly.pdbx_seq_one_letter_code
_entity_poly.pdbx_strand_id
1 'polypeptide(L)'
;MMDCLFEGQFGLEKESLRVDGKGFLAHTKHPFPDNPNIDRDFCENQTEIITDVCESVDEVYAQLFLLQQEAVRKLRHLKTGEEYLWAFSNPPYVRGEKDIPIAVYEGSLKGKEAYREYLAEKYGKKKMLFSGIHFNFSFSDEMLKQRYQSGEARTYQEYKNSVYLDLARKVTEFSWLIVYLTAASPVMDGSFFKEEAIGKDILSNYASVRCGENGYWNDFIPLLDYASLDSYIQSIQSYVDSGQLRAASELYYPVRLKPAGENSLENLKRSGVNHIELRMLDLNPLSPVGILKEDIQFLHLFLIYLMTLEKREFETFRQIMAIKNEKLAAGYQDEKIWIETGWNQALPVRDAALEILCDMERYFEQFGKEDAMACIFWQKRKILNPEMRYAVSVRKKFGHRYVDCGLELVKKYADEIEKGEVSCVNYLASVRGMNF
;
A
#
# COMPACT_ATOMS: atom_id res chain seq x y z
N MET A 1 -30.02 3.02 9.54
CA MET A 1 -29.12 1.84 9.57
C MET A 1 -28.30 1.69 8.26
N MET A 2 -28.81 2.10 7.09
CA MET A 2 -28.09 1.97 5.83
C MET A 2 -27.02 3.07 5.58
N ASP A 3 -27.23 4.29 6.06
CA ASP A 3 -26.33 5.41 5.72
C ASP A 3 -24.96 5.33 6.38
N CYS A 4 -24.89 4.91 7.66
CA CYS A 4 -23.62 4.85 8.36
C CYS A 4 -22.69 3.68 7.95
N LEU A 5 -23.15 2.73 7.11
CA LEU A 5 -22.32 1.64 6.59
C LEU A 5 -21.15 2.13 5.72
N PHE A 6 -21.37 3.23 5.01
CA PHE A 6 -20.38 3.84 4.13
C PHE A 6 -19.55 4.94 4.80
N GLU A 7 -19.81 5.21 6.08
CA GLU A 7 -19.03 6.17 6.85
C GLU A 7 -17.80 5.50 7.45
N GLY A 8 -16.71 6.24 7.50
CA GLY A 8 -15.46 5.76 8.08
C GLY A 8 -14.42 6.86 8.14
N GLN A 9 -13.27 6.51 8.68
CA GLN A 9 -12.11 7.39 8.70
C GLN A 9 -11.00 6.80 7.83
N PHE A 10 -10.34 7.65 7.09
CA PHE A 10 -9.37 7.31 6.05
C PHE A 10 -8.04 7.99 6.31
N GLY A 11 -6.95 7.30 6.03
CA GLY A 11 -5.60 7.85 6.03
C GLY A 11 -4.74 7.18 4.97
N LEU A 12 -3.79 7.92 4.42
CA LEU A 12 -2.81 7.40 3.46
C LEU A 12 -1.40 7.74 3.94
N GLU A 13 -0.50 6.77 3.83
CA GLU A 13 0.95 6.94 3.98
C GLU A 13 1.59 6.59 2.64
N LYS A 14 2.23 7.56 2.00
CA LYS A 14 2.84 7.39 0.68
C LYS A 14 4.33 7.57 0.76
N GLU A 15 5.06 6.53 0.45
CA GLU A 15 6.52 6.58 0.31
C GLU A 15 6.91 6.99 -1.11
N SER A 16 8.00 7.74 -1.27
CA SER A 16 8.59 8.06 -2.56
C SER A 16 10.06 8.39 -2.42
N LEU A 17 10.90 7.83 -3.27
CA LEU A 17 12.31 8.20 -3.32
C LEU A 17 12.49 9.60 -3.92
N ARG A 18 13.44 10.38 -3.39
CA ARG A 18 13.89 11.62 -4.02
C ARG A 18 15.02 11.33 -4.99
N VAL A 19 14.95 11.92 -6.17
CA VAL A 19 15.93 11.75 -7.23
C VAL A 19 16.46 13.09 -7.71
N ASP A 20 17.72 13.12 -8.16
CA ASP A 20 18.31 14.27 -8.84
C ASP A 20 17.81 14.40 -10.27
N GLY A 21 18.21 15.48 -10.95
CA GLY A 21 17.85 15.75 -12.35
C GLY A 21 18.39 14.73 -13.37
N LYS A 22 19.17 13.72 -12.94
CA LYS A 22 19.75 12.65 -13.77
C LYS A 22 19.19 11.27 -13.44
N GLY A 23 18.25 11.17 -12.46
CA GLY A 23 17.62 9.91 -12.08
C GLY A 23 18.39 9.08 -11.06
N PHE A 24 19.39 9.66 -10.38
CA PHE A 24 20.06 9.03 -9.26
C PHE A 24 19.39 9.41 -7.93
N LEU A 25 19.61 8.58 -6.90
CA LEU A 25 19.13 8.88 -5.55
C LEU A 25 19.69 10.23 -5.06
N ALA A 26 18.82 11.07 -4.51
CA ALA A 26 19.22 12.35 -3.94
C ALA A 26 20.00 12.15 -2.63
N HIS A 27 20.98 13.02 -2.35
CA HIS A 27 21.81 12.97 -1.16
C HIS A 27 21.66 14.20 -0.25
N THR A 28 20.66 15.04 -0.50
CA THR A 28 20.39 16.18 0.37
C THR A 28 19.74 15.73 1.68
N LYS A 29 19.97 16.49 2.75
CA LYS A 29 19.26 16.30 4.01
C LYS A 29 17.75 16.46 3.79
N HIS A 30 16.95 15.75 4.58
CA HIS A 30 15.48 15.84 4.57
C HIS A 30 15.00 17.31 4.59
N PRO A 31 14.25 17.77 3.57
CA PRO A 31 13.96 19.19 3.42
C PRO A 31 12.68 19.65 4.14
N PHE A 32 11.99 18.79 4.88
CA PHE A 32 10.71 19.06 5.55
C PHE A 32 10.74 18.91 7.07
N PRO A 33 11.73 19.48 7.80
CA PRO A 33 11.89 19.21 9.23
C PRO A 33 10.72 19.71 10.09
N ASP A 34 9.97 20.70 9.59
CA ASP A 34 8.87 21.36 10.31
C ASP A 34 7.48 20.91 9.86
N ASN A 35 7.38 19.99 8.90
CA ASN A 35 6.09 19.50 8.41
C ASN A 35 5.78 18.13 9.04
N PRO A 36 4.76 18.02 9.93
CA PRO A 36 4.43 16.78 10.61
C PRO A 36 3.85 15.71 9.66
N ASN A 37 3.38 16.10 8.47
CA ASN A 37 2.78 15.23 7.47
C ASN A 37 3.80 14.73 6.43
N ILE A 38 5.06 15.18 6.50
CA ILE A 38 6.11 14.76 5.56
C ILE A 38 7.37 14.38 6.34
N ASP A 39 7.61 13.09 6.51
CA ASP A 39 8.80 12.53 7.16
C ASP A 39 9.63 11.72 6.13
N ARG A 40 10.49 10.90 6.61
CA ARG A 40 11.30 9.92 5.87
C ARG A 40 11.14 8.52 6.47
N ASP A 41 11.07 7.53 5.61
CA ASP A 41 10.97 6.14 6.06
C ASP A 41 12.36 5.54 6.30
N PHE A 42 12.83 4.60 5.50
CA PHE A 42 14.11 3.92 5.71
C PHE A 42 15.31 4.79 5.30
N CYS A 43 15.24 5.43 4.14
CA CYS A 43 16.31 6.24 3.58
C CYS A 43 16.10 7.72 3.85
N GLU A 44 17.19 8.48 3.98
CA GLU A 44 17.15 9.95 4.10
C GLU A 44 16.46 10.60 2.89
N ASN A 45 16.51 9.96 1.74
CA ASN A 45 15.86 10.38 0.50
C ASN A 45 14.53 9.65 0.20
N GLN A 46 14.00 8.86 1.12
CA GLN A 46 12.69 8.22 0.98
C GLN A 46 11.66 9.05 1.75
N THR A 47 11.03 9.97 1.03
CA THR A 47 10.00 10.84 1.60
C THR A 47 8.72 10.06 1.83
N GLU A 48 8.18 10.16 3.04
CA GLU A 48 6.90 9.60 3.44
C GLU A 48 5.89 10.72 3.65
N ILE A 49 4.83 10.75 2.86
CA ILE A 49 3.71 11.71 2.98
C ILE A 49 2.59 11.01 3.74
N ILE A 50 2.19 11.59 4.87
CA ILE A 50 1.19 11.04 5.79
C ILE A 50 0.01 12.02 5.86
N THR A 51 -1.17 11.60 5.42
CA THR A 51 -2.37 12.44 5.54
C THR A 51 -2.87 12.47 6.98
N ASP A 52 -3.61 13.50 7.34
CA ASP A 52 -4.43 13.48 8.53
C ASP A 52 -5.56 12.44 8.39
N VAL A 53 -6.29 12.23 9.47
CA VAL A 53 -7.49 11.40 9.45
C VAL A 53 -8.61 12.17 8.75
N CYS A 54 -9.13 11.62 7.66
CA CYS A 54 -10.17 12.20 6.82
C CYS A 54 -11.48 11.41 6.95
N GLU A 55 -12.62 12.04 6.68
CA GLU A 55 -13.94 11.43 6.82
C GLU A 55 -14.50 10.86 5.50
N SER A 56 -13.79 11.07 4.40
CA SER A 56 -14.20 10.56 3.07
C SER A 56 -13.01 10.25 2.17
N VAL A 57 -13.29 9.44 1.14
CA VAL A 57 -12.32 9.15 0.05
C VAL A 57 -11.93 10.42 -0.70
N ASP A 58 -12.88 11.34 -0.91
CA ASP A 58 -12.60 12.61 -1.57
C ASP A 58 -11.63 13.48 -0.77
N GLU A 59 -11.84 13.55 0.54
CA GLU A 59 -11.03 14.37 1.44
C GLU A 59 -9.61 13.82 1.54
N VAL A 60 -9.43 12.50 1.79
CA VAL A 60 -8.09 11.90 1.91
C VAL A 60 -7.31 12.00 0.61
N TYR A 61 -7.98 11.83 -0.55
CA TYR A 61 -7.35 12.00 -1.85
C TYR A 61 -6.93 13.45 -2.09
N ALA A 62 -7.80 14.42 -1.78
CA ALA A 62 -7.50 15.84 -1.90
C ALA A 62 -6.33 16.25 -1.00
N GLN A 63 -6.29 15.77 0.23
CA GLN A 63 -5.20 16.07 1.15
C GLN A 63 -3.87 15.46 0.69
N LEU A 64 -3.85 14.20 0.25
CA LEU A 64 -2.66 13.59 -0.35
C LEU A 64 -2.15 14.43 -1.52
N PHE A 65 -3.08 14.94 -2.36
CA PHE A 65 -2.75 15.77 -3.49
C PHE A 65 -2.10 17.10 -3.07
N LEU A 66 -2.63 17.79 -2.06
CA LEU A 66 -2.08 19.04 -1.54
C LEU A 66 -0.68 18.84 -0.94
N LEU A 67 -0.48 17.79 -0.13
CA LEU A 67 0.81 17.46 0.45
C LEU A 67 1.85 17.10 -0.63
N GLN A 68 1.43 16.36 -1.65
CA GLN A 68 2.27 16.05 -2.82
C GLN A 68 2.70 17.34 -3.55
N GLN A 69 1.77 18.29 -3.76
CA GLN A 69 2.10 19.57 -4.38
C GLN A 69 3.10 20.37 -3.54
N GLU A 70 2.91 20.40 -2.22
CA GLU A 70 3.84 21.08 -1.30
C GLU A 70 5.24 20.46 -1.41
N ALA A 71 5.32 19.13 -1.35
CA ALA A 71 6.59 18.41 -1.46
C ALA A 71 7.28 18.71 -2.80
N VAL A 72 6.57 18.62 -3.91
CA VAL A 72 7.11 18.88 -5.25
C VAL A 72 7.64 20.31 -5.38
N ARG A 73 6.86 21.33 -4.97
CA ARG A 73 7.30 22.75 -5.02
C ARG A 73 8.56 22.96 -4.18
N LYS A 74 8.61 22.40 -2.96
CA LYS A 74 9.81 22.52 -2.10
C LYS A 74 11.04 21.91 -2.74
N LEU A 75 10.90 20.72 -3.33
CA LEU A 75 12.02 19.99 -3.96
C LEU A 75 12.55 20.69 -5.22
N ARG A 76 11.68 21.33 -6.00
CA ARG A 76 12.06 22.11 -7.19
C ARG A 76 12.91 23.34 -6.85
N HIS A 77 12.73 23.92 -5.66
CA HIS A 77 13.38 25.16 -5.24
C HIS A 77 14.47 24.97 -4.18
N LEU A 78 15.05 23.74 -4.08
CA LEU A 78 16.19 23.51 -3.19
C LEU A 78 17.43 24.28 -3.67
N LYS A 79 18.13 24.93 -2.72
CA LYS A 79 19.38 25.66 -3.03
C LYS A 79 20.51 24.77 -3.54
N THR A 80 20.44 23.49 -3.27
CA THR A 80 21.41 22.46 -3.67
C THR A 80 21.21 21.93 -5.08
N GLY A 81 20.10 22.28 -5.72
CA GLY A 81 19.68 21.81 -7.04
C GLY A 81 18.30 21.16 -6.97
N GLU A 82 17.63 21.07 -8.09
CA GLU A 82 16.30 20.49 -8.20
C GLU A 82 16.30 18.99 -7.89
N GLU A 83 15.33 18.57 -7.11
CA GLU A 83 15.00 17.16 -6.86
C GLU A 83 13.55 16.87 -7.22
N TYR A 84 13.25 15.59 -7.43
CA TYR A 84 11.94 15.12 -7.84
C TYR A 84 11.50 13.95 -6.98
N LEU A 85 10.21 13.81 -6.71
CA LEU A 85 9.63 12.60 -6.12
C LEU A 85 9.49 11.54 -7.20
N TRP A 86 10.17 10.41 -6.99
CA TRP A 86 10.10 9.27 -7.90
C TRP A 86 8.71 8.62 -7.84
N ALA A 87 8.09 8.42 -9.01
CA ALA A 87 6.68 8.01 -9.10
C ALA A 87 6.45 6.49 -9.06
N PHE A 88 7.51 5.69 -8.93
CA PHE A 88 7.43 4.24 -9.05
C PHE A 88 7.83 3.55 -7.75
N SER A 89 7.23 2.37 -7.49
CA SER A 89 7.63 1.54 -6.35
C SER A 89 9.05 1.00 -6.45
N ASN A 90 9.48 0.66 -7.66
CA ASN A 90 10.83 0.20 -7.91
C ASN A 90 11.80 1.39 -7.98
N PRO A 91 13.03 1.26 -7.45
CA PRO A 91 13.97 2.36 -7.42
C PRO A 91 14.47 2.78 -8.81
N PRO A 92 14.96 4.05 -8.92
CA PRO A 92 15.65 4.56 -10.09
C PRO A 92 17.08 4.00 -10.20
N TYR A 93 18.05 4.76 -10.75
CA TYR A 93 19.45 4.37 -10.76
C TYR A 93 20.04 4.28 -9.35
N VAL A 94 20.70 3.15 -9.04
CA VAL A 94 21.38 2.88 -7.76
C VAL A 94 22.84 2.54 -8.00
N ARG A 95 23.76 3.37 -7.48
CA ARG A 95 25.23 3.14 -7.61
C ARG A 95 25.78 2.09 -6.65
N GLY A 96 24.93 1.33 -6.00
CA GLY A 96 25.28 0.29 -5.04
C GLY A 96 24.81 0.60 -3.62
N GLU A 97 25.07 -0.32 -2.68
CA GLU A 97 24.62 -0.22 -1.28
C GLU A 97 25.14 1.06 -0.57
N LYS A 98 26.33 1.55 -0.96
CA LYS A 98 26.94 2.76 -0.39
C LYS A 98 26.25 4.05 -0.84
N ASP A 99 25.53 4.01 -1.95
CA ASP A 99 24.77 5.14 -2.50
C ASP A 99 23.42 5.35 -1.78
N ILE A 100 23.03 4.42 -0.88
CA ILE A 100 21.76 4.45 -0.18
C ILE A 100 21.96 5.04 1.22
N PRO A 101 21.56 6.31 1.45
CA PRO A 101 21.69 6.96 2.75
C PRO A 101 20.62 6.49 3.71
N ILE A 102 20.99 5.96 4.86
CA ILE A 102 20.04 5.66 5.94
C ILE A 102 19.53 6.99 6.52
N ALA A 103 18.25 7.04 6.87
CA ALA A 103 17.63 8.22 7.46
C ALA A 103 18.28 8.58 8.79
N VAL A 104 18.65 9.86 8.93
CA VAL A 104 19.35 10.40 10.11
C VAL A 104 18.35 11.14 10.99
N TYR A 105 18.38 10.86 12.30
CA TYR A 105 17.50 11.48 13.28
C TYR A 105 18.30 12.14 14.40
N GLU A 106 17.75 13.19 14.99
CA GLU A 106 18.35 13.92 16.10
C GLU A 106 17.53 13.71 17.39
N GLY A 107 18.17 13.93 18.54
CA GLY A 107 17.51 13.90 19.84
C GLY A 107 16.96 12.52 20.24
N SER A 108 15.74 12.49 20.74
CA SER A 108 15.07 11.27 21.22
C SER A 108 14.77 10.24 20.12
N LEU A 109 14.79 10.65 18.86
CA LEU A 109 14.51 9.79 17.71
C LEU A 109 15.77 9.04 17.20
N LYS A 110 16.95 9.31 17.77
CA LYS A 110 18.21 8.68 17.34
C LYS A 110 18.20 7.15 17.39
N GLY A 111 17.40 6.54 18.25
CA GLY A 111 17.17 5.08 18.28
C GLY A 111 16.60 4.50 16.98
N LYS A 112 15.92 5.31 16.18
CA LYS A 112 15.39 4.89 14.87
C LYS A 112 16.51 4.58 13.87
N GLU A 113 17.69 5.19 13.98
CA GLU A 113 18.86 4.91 13.10
C GLU A 113 19.38 3.49 13.32
N ALA A 114 19.64 3.11 14.58
CA ALA A 114 20.15 1.78 14.92
C ALA A 114 19.19 0.65 14.44
N TYR A 115 17.89 0.92 14.45
CA TYR A 115 16.91 -0.01 13.90
C TYR A 115 17.04 -0.13 12.37
N ARG A 116 17.24 0.97 11.65
CA ARG A 116 17.42 0.96 10.18
C ARG A 116 18.75 0.33 9.76
N GLU A 117 19.82 0.55 10.53
CA GLU A 117 21.10 -0.14 10.33
C GLU A 117 20.92 -1.66 10.43
N TYR A 118 20.20 -2.12 11.45
CA TYR A 118 19.84 -3.55 11.58
C TYR A 118 19.05 -4.07 10.37
N LEU A 119 18.06 -3.32 9.89
CA LEU A 119 17.29 -3.72 8.69
C LEU A 119 18.20 -3.78 7.45
N ALA A 120 19.14 -2.84 7.32
CA ALA A 120 20.14 -2.83 6.25
C ALA A 120 21.04 -4.07 6.27
N GLU A 121 21.47 -4.49 7.46
CA GLU A 121 22.28 -5.71 7.63
C GLU A 121 21.49 -6.97 7.31
N LYS A 122 20.23 -7.05 7.77
CA LYS A 122 19.40 -8.24 7.63
C LYS A 122 18.86 -8.44 6.21
N TYR A 123 18.34 -7.38 5.60
CA TYR A 123 17.61 -7.45 4.31
C TYR A 123 18.38 -6.86 3.12
N GLY A 124 19.45 -6.10 3.39
CA GLY A 124 20.15 -5.29 2.39
C GLY A 124 19.44 -3.94 2.15
N LYS A 125 20.22 -2.88 1.93
CA LYS A 125 19.67 -1.53 1.73
C LYS A 125 18.84 -1.41 0.44
N LYS A 126 19.20 -2.15 -0.62
CA LYS A 126 18.48 -2.11 -1.89
C LYS A 126 17.03 -2.57 -1.77
N LYS A 127 16.76 -3.60 -0.95
CA LYS A 127 15.40 -4.09 -0.70
C LYS A 127 14.52 -3.03 -0.01
N MET A 128 15.14 -2.21 0.82
CA MET A 128 14.45 -1.14 1.57
C MET A 128 14.10 0.09 0.68
N LEU A 129 14.55 0.13 -0.57
CA LEU A 129 14.20 1.18 -1.54
C LEU A 129 12.81 1.00 -2.17
N PHE A 130 12.20 -0.18 -2.04
CA PHE A 130 10.84 -0.35 -2.52
C PHE A 130 9.91 0.59 -1.76
N SER A 131 9.17 1.39 -2.52
CA SER A 131 8.21 2.35 -1.99
C SER A 131 6.78 1.89 -2.29
N GLY A 132 5.84 2.21 -1.42
CA GLY A 132 4.45 1.83 -1.56
C GLY A 132 3.50 2.84 -0.96
N ILE A 133 2.23 2.44 -0.88
CA ILE A 133 1.19 3.21 -0.20
C ILE A 133 0.56 2.31 0.86
N HIS A 134 0.40 2.84 2.06
CA HIS A 134 -0.41 2.24 3.09
C HIS A 134 -1.78 2.92 3.13
N PHE A 135 -2.82 2.11 3.20
CA PHE A 135 -4.19 2.58 3.32
C PHE A 135 -4.70 2.26 4.73
N ASN A 136 -4.96 3.32 5.50
CA ASN A 136 -5.49 3.24 6.86
C ASN A 136 -7.01 3.47 6.82
N PHE A 137 -7.77 2.61 7.52
CA PHE A 137 -9.21 2.70 7.55
C PHE A 137 -9.81 2.30 8.91
N SER A 138 -10.80 3.05 9.36
CA SER A 138 -11.69 2.63 10.43
C SER A 138 -13.15 2.86 10.06
N PHE A 139 -14.00 1.91 10.43
CA PHE A 139 -15.46 2.10 10.36
C PHE A 139 -15.92 3.20 11.31
N SER A 140 -17.03 3.85 10.99
CA SER A 140 -17.63 4.81 11.90
C SER A 140 -17.99 4.11 13.23
N ASP A 141 -17.68 4.80 14.32
CA ASP A 141 -17.96 4.27 15.66
C ASP A 141 -19.48 4.14 15.90
N GLU A 142 -20.27 4.98 15.24
CA GLU A 142 -21.73 4.90 15.26
C GLU A 142 -22.21 3.60 14.61
N MET A 143 -21.69 3.23 13.42
CA MET A 143 -22.03 1.98 12.75
C MET A 143 -21.67 0.76 13.62
N LEU A 144 -20.50 0.77 14.25
CA LEU A 144 -20.09 -0.32 15.14
C LEU A 144 -20.95 -0.41 16.39
N LYS A 145 -21.34 0.72 17.02
CA LYS A 145 -22.24 0.76 18.18
C LYS A 145 -23.66 0.29 17.84
N GLN A 146 -24.17 0.61 16.65
CA GLN A 146 -25.48 0.12 16.22
C GLN A 146 -25.50 -1.41 16.01
N ARG A 147 -24.38 -2.01 15.67
CA ARG A 147 -24.22 -3.47 15.52
C ARG A 147 -23.90 -4.18 16.83
N TYR A 148 -23.35 -3.47 17.80
CA TYR A 148 -23.08 -4.00 19.12
C TYR A 148 -24.39 -4.18 19.89
N GLN A 149 -24.73 -5.43 20.22
CA GLN A 149 -25.90 -5.74 21.02
C GLN A 149 -25.54 -5.66 22.51
N SER A 150 -26.14 -4.72 23.20
CA SER A 150 -26.05 -4.63 24.66
C SER A 150 -26.70 -5.86 25.29
N GLY A 151 -25.89 -6.69 25.93
CA GLY A 151 -26.30 -7.99 26.50
C GLY A 151 -25.45 -9.16 26.10
N GLU A 152 -24.56 -8.98 25.12
CA GLU A 152 -23.45 -9.90 24.91
C GLU A 152 -22.48 -9.84 26.12
N ALA A 153 -21.88 -10.99 26.46
CA ALA A 153 -20.96 -11.12 27.60
C ALA A 153 -19.60 -10.45 27.35
N ARG A 154 -19.52 -9.39 26.49
CA ARG A 154 -18.31 -8.65 26.12
C ARG A 154 -18.54 -7.14 26.11
N THR A 155 -17.49 -6.39 26.40
CA THR A 155 -17.48 -4.93 26.29
C THR A 155 -17.53 -4.47 24.84
N TYR A 156 -17.91 -3.22 24.61
CA TYR A 156 -17.86 -2.62 23.27
C TYR A 156 -16.44 -2.68 22.64
N GLN A 157 -15.39 -2.47 23.46
CA GLN A 157 -14.01 -2.55 22.94
C GLN A 157 -13.64 -3.98 22.51
N GLU A 158 -14.05 -5.00 23.26
CA GLU A 158 -13.85 -6.39 22.87
C GLU A 158 -14.62 -6.75 21.59
N TYR A 159 -15.84 -6.24 21.44
CA TYR A 159 -16.59 -6.35 20.20
C TYR A 159 -15.85 -5.68 19.03
N LYS A 160 -15.44 -4.42 19.19
CA LYS A 160 -14.66 -3.67 18.19
C LYS A 160 -13.38 -4.43 17.79
N ASN A 161 -12.62 -4.92 18.76
CA ASN A 161 -11.45 -5.75 18.53
C ASN A 161 -11.78 -7.00 17.69
N SER A 162 -12.88 -7.68 18.01
CA SER A 162 -13.28 -8.90 17.29
C SER A 162 -13.68 -8.62 15.83
N VAL A 163 -14.29 -7.45 15.55
CA VAL A 163 -14.61 -7.01 14.18
C VAL A 163 -13.34 -6.80 13.38
N TYR A 164 -12.36 -6.07 13.93
CA TYR A 164 -11.11 -5.79 13.22
C TYR A 164 -10.22 -7.03 13.08
N LEU A 165 -10.21 -7.95 14.04
CA LEU A 165 -9.50 -9.24 13.92
C LEU A 165 -10.08 -10.08 12.78
N ASP A 166 -11.42 -10.19 12.69
CA ASP A 166 -12.08 -10.90 11.61
C ASP A 166 -11.85 -10.22 10.24
N LEU A 167 -11.87 -8.88 10.21
CA LEU A 167 -11.59 -8.12 9.01
C LEU A 167 -10.13 -8.32 8.56
N ALA A 168 -9.15 -8.23 9.48
CA ALA A 168 -7.73 -8.43 9.16
C ALA A 168 -7.46 -9.83 8.61
N ARG A 169 -8.08 -10.85 9.19
CA ARG A 169 -8.05 -12.22 8.70
C ARG A 169 -8.57 -12.31 7.26
N LYS A 170 -9.75 -11.73 6.99
CA LYS A 170 -10.36 -11.72 5.65
C LYS A 170 -9.54 -10.91 4.65
N VAL A 171 -9.02 -9.75 5.06
CA VAL A 171 -8.10 -8.98 4.21
C VAL A 171 -6.87 -9.80 3.84
N THR A 172 -6.28 -10.53 4.80
CA THR A 172 -5.14 -11.42 4.52
C THR A 172 -5.53 -12.52 3.52
N GLU A 173 -6.70 -13.15 3.70
CA GLU A 173 -7.19 -14.20 2.81
C GLU A 173 -7.42 -13.70 1.36
N PHE A 174 -7.86 -12.46 1.21
CA PHE A 174 -8.21 -11.85 -0.07
C PHE A 174 -7.22 -10.76 -0.55
N SER A 175 -6.08 -10.59 0.09
CA SER A 175 -5.07 -9.58 -0.28
C SER A 175 -4.60 -9.73 -1.74
N TRP A 176 -4.60 -10.94 -2.26
CA TRP A 176 -4.26 -11.25 -3.64
C TRP A 176 -5.12 -10.46 -4.67
N LEU A 177 -6.40 -10.20 -4.35
CA LEU A 177 -7.28 -9.43 -5.24
C LEU A 177 -6.83 -7.97 -5.32
N ILE A 178 -6.46 -7.38 -4.18
CA ILE A 178 -5.94 -6.01 -4.12
C ILE A 178 -4.66 -5.91 -4.95
N VAL A 179 -3.70 -6.83 -4.74
CA VAL A 179 -2.44 -6.86 -5.51
C VAL A 179 -2.71 -7.03 -7.00
N TYR A 180 -3.57 -7.97 -7.40
CA TYR A 180 -3.90 -8.21 -8.80
C TYR A 180 -4.47 -6.96 -9.50
N LEU A 181 -5.34 -6.22 -8.82
CA LEU A 181 -6.00 -5.03 -9.36
C LEU A 181 -5.15 -3.75 -9.32
N THR A 182 -4.16 -3.66 -8.42
CA THR A 182 -3.39 -2.42 -8.19
C THR A 182 -1.91 -2.51 -8.53
N ALA A 183 -1.40 -3.69 -8.90
CA ALA A 183 -0.01 -3.89 -9.30
C ALA A 183 0.43 -2.94 -10.43
N ALA A 184 1.51 -2.19 -10.21
CA ALA A 184 1.98 -1.14 -11.12
C ALA A 184 3.53 -1.02 -11.20
N SER A 185 4.27 -2.07 -10.80
CA SER A 185 5.74 -2.02 -10.74
C SER A 185 6.44 -3.13 -11.54
N PRO A 186 6.12 -3.31 -12.86
CA PRO A 186 6.62 -4.43 -13.68
C PRO A 186 8.01 -4.19 -14.28
N VAL A 187 8.64 -3.05 -14.08
CA VAL A 187 9.91 -2.65 -14.69
C VAL A 187 10.89 -2.21 -13.63
N MET A 188 12.15 -2.57 -13.78
CA MET A 188 13.26 -2.15 -12.91
C MET A 188 14.48 -1.74 -13.74
N ASP A 189 15.35 -0.92 -13.16
CA ASP A 189 16.70 -0.75 -13.70
C ASP A 189 17.63 -1.87 -13.20
N GLY A 190 18.52 -2.32 -14.06
CA GLY A 190 19.47 -3.39 -13.77
C GLY A 190 20.46 -3.07 -12.64
N SER A 191 20.67 -1.78 -12.33
CA SER A 191 21.51 -1.33 -11.22
C SER A 191 21.02 -1.81 -9.84
N PHE A 192 19.74 -2.14 -9.73
CA PHE A 192 19.21 -2.81 -8.53
C PHE A 192 19.92 -4.13 -8.25
N PHE A 193 20.28 -4.88 -9.28
CA PHE A 193 20.95 -6.17 -9.14
C PHE A 193 22.48 -6.02 -9.20
N LYS A 194 22.99 -5.25 -10.18
CA LYS A 194 24.44 -5.06 -10.42
C LYS A 194 24.74 -3.63 -10.81
N GLU A 195 25.73 -3.01 -10.19
CA GLU A 195 26.11 -1.60 -10.43
C GLU A 195 26.44 -1.34 -11.91
N GLU A 196 27.07 -2.29 -12.60
CA GLU A 196 27.45 -2.17 -14.02
C GLU A 196 26.24 -2.25 -14.97
N ALA A 197 25.05 -2.53 -14.46
CA ALA A 197 23.83 -2.63 -15.24
C ALA A 197 22.96 -1.37 -15.18
N ILE A 198 23.52 -0.22 -14.78
CA ILE A 198 22.85 1.09 -14.87
C ILE A 198 22.37 1.34 -16.30
N GLY A 199 21.11 1.71 -16.46
CA GLY A 199 20.46 1.98 -17.74
C GLY A 199 20.03 0.73 -18.52
N LYS A 200 20.12 -0.45 -17.93
CA LYS A 200 19.58 -1.68 -18.52
C LYS A 200 18.20 -1.97 -17.96
N ASP A 201 17.19 -1.79 -18.78
CA ASP A 201 15.82 -2.08 -18.40
C ASP A 201 15.59 -3.58 -18.19
N ILE A 202 14.97 -3.93 -17.08
CA ILE A 202 14.57 -5.29 -16.74
C ILE A 202 13.06 -5.37 -16.68
N LEU A 203 12.47 -6.09 -17.62
CA LEU A 203 11.06 -6.43 -17.62
C LEU A 203 10.84 -7.61 -16.67
N SER A 204 10.23 -7.35 -15.53
CA SER A 204 10.00 -8.35 -14.52
C SER A 204 8.91 -9.36 -14.94
N ASN A 205 9.00 -10.59 -14.45
CA ASN A 205 7.89 -11.56 -14.53
C ASN A 205 6.75 -11.20 -13.55
N TYR A 206 6.91 -10.16 -12.75
CA TYR A 206 5.90 -9.64 -11.83
C TYR A 206 5.26 -8.35 -12.37
N ALA A 207 3.96 -8.22 -12.13
CA ALA A 207 3.21 -6.97 -12.26
C ALA A 207 3.49 -6.02 -11.09
N SER A 208 3.71 -6.61 -9.88
CA SER A 208 4.26 -5.94 -8.72
C SER A 208 5.52 -6.66 -8.25
N VAL A 209 6.69 -6.07 -8.47
CA VAL A 209 7.95 -6.62 -7.93
C VAL A 209 7.96 -6.57 -6.41
N ARG A 210 7.41 -5.49 -5.84
CA ARG A 210 7.32 -5.27 -4.39
C ARG A 210 6.53 -6.36 -3.67
N CYS A 211 5.42 -6.84 -4.25
CA CYS A 211 4.58 -7.89 -3.70
C CYS A 211 4.96 -9.31 -4.19
N GLY A 212 5.85 -9.42 -5.18
CA GLY A 212 6.34 -10.71 -5.70
C GLY A 212 7.23 -11.46 -4.71
N GLU A 213 7.64 -12.68 -5.07
CA GLU A 213 8.41 -13.59 -4.19
C GLU A 213 9.69 -12.96 -3.63
N ASN A 214 10.40 -12.17 -4.44
CA ASN A 214 11.63 -11.48 -4.04
C ASN A 214 11.40 -10.04 -3.55
N GLY A 215 10.16 -9.68 -3.26
CA GLY A 215 9.75 -8.36 -2.85
C GLY A 215 9.98 -8.06 -1.35
N TYR A 216 9.12 -7.23 -0.81
CA TYR A 216 9.24 -6.68 0.55
C TYR A 216 8.59 -7.62 1.59
N TRP A 217 9.24 -8.76 1.87
CA TRP A 217 8.75 -9.80 2.77
C TRP A 217 9.76 -10.14 3.85
N ASN A 218 9.28 -10.66 4.99
CA ASN A 218 10.15 -11.36 5.93
C ASN A 218 10.70 -12.65 5.29
N ASP A 219 11.82 -13.15 5.82
CA ASP A 219 12.45 -14.40 5.35
C ASP A 219 11.66 -15.66 5.73
N PHE A 220 10.55 -15.50 6.43
CA PHE A 220 9.60 -16.55 6.81
C PHE A 220 8.16 -16.04 6.62
N ILE A 221 7.19 -16.94 6.63
CA ILE A 221 5.76 -16.58 6.61
C ILE A 221 5.28 -16.46 8.06
N PRO A 222 4.97 -15.26 8.56
CA PRO A 222 4.39 -15.09 9.89
C PRO A 222 3.01 -15.73 9.97
N LEU A 223 2.76 -16.51 11.03
CA LEU A 223 1.45 -17.07 11.34
C LEU A 223 0.89 -16.34 12.56
N LEU A 224 -0.32 -15.82 12.43
CA LEU A 224 -0.95 -15.00 13.44
C LEU A 224 -2.22 -15.68 13.96
N ASP A 225 -2.45 -15.63 15.26
CA ASP A 225 -3.68 -16.14 15.88
C ASP A 225 -4.72 -15.01 15.99
N TYR A 226 -5.80 -15.12 15.23
CA TYR A 226 -6.89 -14.16 15.18
C TYR A 226 -8.05 -14.49 16.12
N ALA A 227 -7.87 -15.43 17.06
CA ALA A 227 -8.92 -15.83 18.01
C ALA A 227 -9.28 -14.69 18.98
N SER A 228 -8.27 -13.95 19.44
CA SER A 228 -8.42 -12.79 20.31
C SER A 228 -7.31 -11.76 20.04
N LEU A 229 -7.50 -10.52 20.55
CA LEU A 229 -6.46 -9.49 20.44
C LEU A 229 -5.19 -9.89 21.22
N ASP A 230 -5.35 -10.51 22.38
CA ASP A 230 -4.20 -11.02 23.16
C ASP A 230 -3.45 -12.12 22.38
N SER A 231 -4.14 -13.08 21.76
CA SER A 231 -3.52 -14.12 20.94
C SER A 231 -2.80 -13.54 19.74
N TYR A 232 -3.39 -12.54 19.07
CA TYR A 232 -2.77 -11.83 17.94
C TYR A 232 -1.47 -11.12 18.36
N ILE A 233 -1.51 -10.38 19.46
CA ILE A 233 -0.34 -9.69 20.03
C ILE A 233 0.72 -10.71 20.45
N GLN A 234 0.34 -11.80 21.12
CA GLN A 234 1.24 -12.87 21.54
C GLN A 234 1.95 -13.53 20.35
N SER A 235 1.23 -13.72 19.22
CA SER A 235 1.84 -14.26 18.00
C SER A 235 2.98 -13.37 17.51
N ILE A 236 2.77 -12.05 17.45
CA ILE A 236 3.81 -11.09 17.02
C ILE A 236 4.95 -11.03 18.06
N GLN A 237 4.61 -10.97 19.34
CA GLN A 237 5.60 -10.92 20.44
C GLN A 237 6.49 -12.16 20.43
N SER A 238 5.96 -13.35 20.13
CA SER A 238 6.74 -14.58 20.06
C SER A 238 7.85 -14.53 18.99
N TYR A 239 7.60 -13.87 17.85
CA TYR A 239 8.63 -13.64 16.84
C TYR A 239 9.71 -12.66 17.31
N VAL A 240 9.33 -11.67 18.12
CA VAL A 240 10.30 -10.74 18.73
C VAL A 240 11.13 -11.44 19.79
N ASP A 241 10.49 -12.22 20.67
CA ASP A 241 11.15 -12.95 21.77
C ASP A 241 12.11 -14.04 21.25
N SER A 242 11.77 -14.67 20.11
CA SER A 242 12.63 -15.66 19.44
C SER A 242 13.77 -15.03 18.62
N GLY A 243 13.78 -13.71 18.44
CA GLY A 243 14.77 -12.99 17.62
C GLY A 243 14.55 -13.10 16.11
N GLN A 244 13.43 -13.67 15.66
CA GLN A 244 13.06 -13.69 14.24
C GLN A 244 12.70 -12.28 13.75
N LEU A 245 12.10 -11.46 14.61
CA LEU A 245 11.92 -10.01 14.44
C LEU A 245 12.66 -9.27 15.54
N ARG A 246 13.19 -8.10 15.23
CA ARG A 246 13.77 -7.20 16.25
C ARG A 246 12.68 -6.40 16.97
N ALA A 247 11.61 -6.06 16.28
CA ALA A 247 10.47 -5.31 16.80
C ALA A 247 9.21 -5.66 16.01
N ALA A 248 8.03 -5.37 16.56
CA ALA A 248 6.76 -5.59 15.88
C ALA A 248 6.63 -4.80 14.56
N SER A 249 7.32 -3.66 14.42
CA SER A 249 7.38 -2.88 13.18
C SER A 249 8.06 -3.61 12.01
N GLU A 250 8.86 -4.64 12.29
CA GLU A 250 9.52 -5.48 11.28
C GLU A 250 8.59 -6.56 10.68
N LEU A 251 7.35 -6.67 11.17
CA LEU A 251 6.38 -7.59 10.59
C LEU A 251 5.94 -7.08 9.21
N TYR A 252 6.53 -7.61 8.13
CA TYR A 252 6.13 -7.36 6.75
C TYR A 252 4.98 -8.29 6.38
N TYR A 253 3.78 -7.77 6.53
CA TYR A 253 2.53 -8.51 6.38
C TYR A 253 1.49 -7.64 5.65
N PRO A 254 0.56 -8.23 4.88
CA PRO A 254 -0.40 -7.47 4.08
C PRO A 254 -1.22 -6.46 4.88
N VAL A 255 -1.53 -6.81 6.13
CA VAL A 255 -2.40 -6.02 6.99
C VAL A 255 -1.89 -5.98 8.42
N ARG A 256 -2.06 -4.82 9.06
CA ARG A 256 -1.79 -4.62 10.49
C ARG A 256 -2.98 -4.03 11.21
N LEU A 257 -3.14 -4.42 12.47
CA LEU A 257 -4.06 -3.78 13.41
C LEU A 257 -3.31 -2.69 14.18
N LYS A 258 -3.86 -1.49 14.18
CA LYS A 258 -3.24 -0.30 14.77
C LYS A 258 -4.05 0.21 15.97
N PRO A 259 -3.39 0.61 17.08
CA PRO A 259 -4.03 1.36 18.15
C PRO A 259 -4.20 2.83 17.76
N ALA A 260 -4.94 3.59 18.54
CA ALA A 260 -4.88 5.04 18.50
C ALA A 260 -3.57 5.53 19.14
N GLY A 261 -2.93 6.55 18.54
CA GLY A 261 -1.68 7.14 19.04
C GLY A 261 -0.46 6.29 18.76
N GLU A 262 0.38 6.05 19.78
CA GLU A 262 1.65 5.33 19.60
C GLU A 262 1.45 3.91 19.07
N ASN A 263 2.13 3.58 17.99
CA ASN A 263 2.07 2.26 17.35
C ASN A 263 3.00 1.26 18.05
N SER A 264 2.55 0.73 19.19
CA SER A 264 3.23 -0.33 19.96
C SER A 264 2.27 -1.46 20.34
N LEU A 265 2.79 -2.69 20.53
CA LEU A 265 1.98 -3.83 20.99
C LEU A 265 1.39 -3.58 22.38
N GLU A 266 2.14 -2.90 23.24
CA GLU A 266 1.68 -2.52 24.58
C GLU A 266 0.46 -1.58 24.48
N ASN A 267 0.56 -0.54 23.64
CA ASN A 267 -0.57 0.37 23.43
C ASN A 267 -1.76 -0.35 22.76
N LEU A 268 -1.51 -1.22 21.80
CA LEU A 268 -2.56 -2.03 21.17
C LEU A 268 -3.28 -2.92 22.19
N LYS A 269 -2.54 -3.53 23.13
CA LYS A 269 -3.12 -4.31 24.22
C LYS A 269 -3.97 -3.46 25.16
N ARG A 270 -3.49 -2.25 25.50
CA ARG A 270 -4.14 -1.36 26.45
C ARG A 270 -5.39 -0.68 25.89
N SER A 271 -5.31 -0.14 24.68
CA SER A 271 -6.35 0.70 24.06
C SER A 271 -7.25 -0.05 23.08
N GLY A 272 -6.86 -1.26 22.68
CA GLY A 272 -7.54 -2.00 21.63
C GLY A 272 -7.28 -1.47 20.22
N VAL A 273 -7.95 -2.07 19.24
CA VAL A 273 -7.83 -1.71 17.85
C VAL A 273 -8.58 -0.43 17.55
N ASN A 274 -7.90 0.52 16.91
CA ASN A 274 -8.48 1.75 16.38
C ASN A 274 -8.82 1.61 14.89
N HIS A 275 -7.86 1.17 14.09
CA HIS A 275 -7.98 1.05 12.63
C HIS A 275 -7.19 -0.12 12.08
N ILE A 276 -7.39 -0.40 10.78
CA ILE A 276 -6.66 -1.40 9.99
C ILE A 276 -5.78 -0.67 8.96
N GLU A 277 -4.55 -1.17 8.77
CA GLU A 277 -3.60 -0.67 7.78
C GLU A 277 -3.35 -1.73 6.70
N LEU A 278 -3.68 -1.42 5.46
CA LEU A 278 -3.38 -2.24 4.28
C LEU A 278 -2.05 -1.77 3.67
N ARG A 279 -1.14 -2.70 3.34
CA ARG A 279 0.27 -2.37 3.04
C ARG A 279 0.76 -2.82 1.66
N MET A 280 -0.10 -3.46 0.87
CA MET A 280 0.30 -4.12 -0.37
C MET A 280 0.21 -3.25 -1.65
N LEU A 281 -0.09 -1.96 -1.53
CA LEU A 281 -0.30 -1.11 -2.69
C LEU A 281 1.02 -0.62 -3.30
N ASP A 282 1.15 -0.77 -4.62
CA ASP A 282 2.23 -0.13 -5.38
C ASP A 282 1.97 1.37 -5.57
N LEU A 283 3.04 2.13 -5.80
CA LEU A 283 2.92 3.43 -6.44
C LEU A 283 2.52 3.23 -7.90
N ASN A 284 1.41 3.85 -8.29
CA ASN A 284 0.95 3.86 -9.67
C ASN A 284 1.45 5.12 -10.39
N PRO A 285 2.46 5.03 -11.28
CA PRO A 285 3.02 6.20 -11.96
C PRO A 285 2.07 6.85 -12.96
N LEU A 286 0.93 6.22 -13.24
CA LEU A 286 -0.13 6.80 -14.08
C LEU A 286 -0.95 7.84 -13.34
N SER A 287 -0.76 8.00 -12.02
CA SER A 287 -1.32 9.03 -11.18
C SER A 287 -0.23 9.93 -10.60
N PRO A 288 -0.36 11.26 -10.64
CA PRO A 288 0.63 12.17 -10.07
C PRO A 288 0.80 12.03 -8.55
N VAL A 289 -0.18 11.47 -7.86
CA VAL A 289 -0.11 11.17 -6.42
C VAL A 289 0.18 9.70 -6.10
N GLY A 290 0.40 8.87 -7.12
CA GLY A 290 0.79 7.46 -6.94
C GLY A 290 -0.37 6.48 -6.69
N ILE A 291 -1.62 6.95 -6.64
CA ILE A 291 -2.82 6.12 -6.49
C ILE A 291 -3.99 6.80 -7.20
N LEU A 292 -4.94 6.03 -7.72
CA LEU A 292 -6.19 6.57 -8.25
C LEU A 292 -7.26 6.64 -7.14
N LYS A 293 -8.12 7.63 -7.20
CA LYS A 293 -9.26 7.75 -6.27
C LYS A 293 -10.16 6.52 -6.32
N GLU A 294 -10.36 5.96 -7.51
CA GLU A 294 -11.14 4.75 -7.75
C GLU A 294 -10.57 3.52 -7.02
N ASP A 295 -9.25 3.45 -6.84
CA ASP A 295 -8.65 2.36 -6.08
C ASP A 295 -8.87 2.55 -4.56
N ILE A 296 -8.80 3.78 -4.04
CA ILE A 296 -9.13 4.07 -2.64
C ILE A 296 -10.61 3.74 -2.37
N GLN A 297 -11.50 4.15 -3.27
CA GLN A 297 -12.93 3.85 -3.18
C GLN A 297 -13.19 2.33 -3.23
N PHE A 298 -12.47 1.61 -4.09
CA PHE A 298 -12.55 0.16 -4.16
C PHE A 298 -12.14 -0.49 -2.84
N LEU A 299 -11.02 -0.07 -2.25
CA LEU A 299 -10.56 -0.60 -0.97
C LEU A 299 -11.60 -0.40 0.13
N HIS A 300 -12.21 0.78 0.20
CA HIS A 300 -13.30 1.05 1.14
C HIS A 300 -14.49 0.09 0.94
N LEU A 301 -15.01 0.00 -0.28
CA LEU A 301 -16.11 -0.90 -0.60
C LEU A 301 -15.75 -2.37 -0.33
N PHE A 302 -14.51 -2.74 -0.63
CA PHE A 302 -14.03 -4.09 -0.39
C PHE A 302 -13.99 -4.45 1.10
N LEU A 303 -13.54 -3.52 1.96
CA LEU A 303 -13.58 -3.73 3.42
C LEU A 303 -15.01 -3.86 3.95
N ILE A 304 -15.96 -3.06 3.44
CA ILE A 304 -17.39 -3.19 3.76
C ILE A 304 -17.91 -4.57 3.32
N TYR A 305 -17.58 -5.01 2.12
CA TYR A 305 -17.99 -6.31 1.60
C TYR A 305 -17.40 -7.46 2.45
N LEU A 306 -16.11 -7.41 2.77
CA LEU A 306 -15.48 -8.43 3.61
C LEU A 306 -16.13 -8.57 4.98
N MET A 307 -16.66 -7.49 5.56
CA MET A 307 -17.42 -7.54 6.80
C MET A 307 -18.71 -8.39 6.70
N THR A 308 -19.25 -8.54 5.48
CA THR A 308 -20.50 -9.30 5.26
C THR A 308 -20.28 -10.80 5.11
N LEU A 309 -19.05 -11.19 4.79
CA LEU A 309 -18.71 -12.59 4.61
C LEU A 309 -18.77 -13.34 5.94
N GLU A 310 -19.23 -14.58 5.88
CA GLU A 310 -19.22 -15.44 7.06
C GLU A 310 -17.81 -15.63 7.63
N LYS A 311 -17.74 -15.76 8.94
CA LYS A 311 -16.50 -16.09 9.63
C LYS A 311 -16.16 -17.55 9.36
N ARG A 312 -14.96 -17.79 8.82
CA ARG A 312 -14.42 -19.14 8.58
C ARG A 312 -13.20 -19.35 9.48
N GLU A 313 -12.85 -20.58 9.75
CA GLU A 313 -11.58 -20.93 10.38
C GLU A 313 -10.42 -20.50 9.48
N PHE A 314 -9.39 -19.91 10.09
CA PHE A 314 -8.20 -19.42 9.40
C PHE A 314 -6.95 -20.11 9.95
N GLU A 315 -6.95 -21.44 9.79
CA GLU A 315 -5.87 -22.31 10.23
C GLU A 315 -4.55 -22.01 9.51
N THR A 316 -3.46 -22.56 10.03
CA THR A 316 -2.10 -22.40 9.49
C THR A 316 -2.03 -22.60 7.97
N PHE A 317 -2.68 -23.65 7.45
CA PHE A 317 -2.70 -23.91 6.01
C PHE A 317 -3.32 -22.75 5.22
N ARG A 318 -4.46 -22.20 5.67
CA ARG A 318 -5.11 -21.08 5.00
C ARG A 318 -4.29 -19.80 5.03
N GLN A 319 -3.58 -19.55 6.13
CA GLN A 319 -2.67 -18.40 6.23
C GLN A 319 -1.51 -18.52 5.23
N ILE A 320 -0.87 -19.69 5.16
CA ILE A 320 0.20 -19.94 4.20
C ILE A 320 -0.31 -19.81 2.76
N MET A 321 -1.50 -20.35 2.47
CA MET A 321 -2.15 -20.26 1.17
C MET A 321 -2.46 -18.80 0.80
N ALA A 322 -2.97 -18.00 1.73
CA ALA A 322 -3.27 -16.58 1.52
C ALA A 322 -2.02 -15.79 1.10
N ILE A 323 -0.90 -15.94 1.82
CA ILE A 323 0.37 -15.27 1.48
C ILE A 323 0.92 -15.77 0.13
N LYS A 324 0.80 -17.06 -0.17
CA LYS A 324 1.19 -17.59 -1.49
C LYS A 324 0.32 -17.02 -2.61
N ASN A 325 -0.99 -16.94 -2.41
CA ASN A 325 -1.90 -16.36 -3.39
C ASN A 325 -1.57 -14.89 -3.66
N GLU A 326 -1.23 -14.10 -2.63
CA GLU A 326 -0.81 -12.71 -2.81
C GLU A 326 0.44 -12.61 -3.67
N LYS A 327 1.46 -13.43 -3.40
CA LYS A 327 2.70 -13.47 -4.19
C LYS A 327 2.45 -13.94 -5.63
N LEU A 328 1.56 -14.92 -5.84
CA LEU A 328 1.17 -15.38 -7.17
C LEU A 328 0.43 -14.29 -7.95
N ALA A 329 -0.50 -13.59 -7.30
CA ALA A 329 -1.28 -12.51 -7.90
C ALA A 329 -0.42 -11.31 -8.34
N ALA A 330 0.77 -11.15 -7.75
CA ALA A 330 1.76 -10.20 -8.21
C ALA A 330 2.38 -10.53 -9.57
N GLY A 331 2.09 -11.70 -10.16
CA GLY A 331 2.59 -12.12 -11.46
C GLY A 331 2.12 -11.24 -12.62
N TYR A 332 2.95 -11.11 -13.66
CA TYR A 332 2.63 -10.27 -14.82
C TYR A 332 1.68 -10.97 -15.81
N GLN A 333 1.93 -12.24 -16.10
CA GLN A 333 1.16 -13.06 -17.05
C GLN A 333 -0.04 -13.70 -16.33
N ASP A 334 -1.18 -12.99 -16.29
CA ASP A 334 -2.35 -13.41 -15.52
C ASP A 334 -2.96 -14.73 -16.00
N GLU A 335 -2.78 -15.11 -17.26
CA GLU A 335 -3.19 -16.41 -17.80
C GLU A 335 -2.44 -17.61 -17.16
N LYS A 336 -1.33 -17.33 -16.45
CA LYS A 336 -0.53 -18.35 -15.73
C LYS A 336 -0.79 -18.37 -14.22
N ILE A 337 -1.62 -17.45 -13.73
CA ILE A 337 -1.87 -17.31 -12.29
C ILE A 337 -3.11 -18.07 -11.90
N TRP A 338 -2.93 -18.96 -10.91
CA TRP A 338 -4.01 -19.72 -10.29
C TRP A 338 -4.07 -19.38 -8.82
N ILE A 339 -5.25 -19.06 -8.33
CA ILE A 339 -5.52 -18.72 -6.93
C ILE A 339 -6.08 -19.96 -6.23
N GLU A 340 -5.41 -20.40 -5.18
CA GLU A 340 -5.88 -21.48 -4.33
C GLU A 340 -7.08 -20.99 -3.50
N THR A 341 -8.25 -21.60 -3.69
CA THR A 341 -9.51 -21.23 -3.02
C THR A 341 -9.91 -22.20 -1.92
N GLY A 342 -9.22 -23.34 -1.84
CA GLY A 342 -9.43 -24.40 -0.86
C GLY A 342 -8.46 -25.55 -1.04
N TRP A 343 -8.63 -26.58 -0.24
CA TRP A 343 -7.79 -27.78 -0.33
C TRP A 343 -7.94 -28.44 -1.70
N ASN A 344 -6.85 -28.48 -2.47
CA ASN A 344 -6.82 -28.99 -3.85
C ASN A 344 -7.79 -28.29 -4.81
N GLN A 345 -8.17 -27.05 -4.55
CA GLN A 345 -9.01 -26.25 -5.40
C GLN A 345 -8.27 -24.96 -5.78
N ALA A 346 -8.21 -24.68 -7.07
CA ALA A 346 -7.65 -23.45 -7.59
C ALA A 346 -8.45 -22.96 -8.79
N LEU A 347 -8.54 -21.65 -8.95
CA LEU A 347 -9.18 -20.99 -10.10
C LEU A 347 -8.17 -20.07 -10.79
N PRO A 348 -8.30 -19.88 -12.13
CA PRO A 348 -7.58 -18.82 -12.80
C PRO A 348 -7.84 -17.48 -12.08
N VAL A 349 -6.82 -16.66 -11.90
CA VAL A 349 -6.94 -15.40 -11.14
C VAL A 349 -8.05 -14.50 -11.66
N ARG A 350 -8.27 -14.47 -12.97
CA ARG A 350 -9.33 -13.67 -13.61
C ARG A 350 -10.72 -14.13 -13.20
N ASP A 351 -10.94 -15.45 -13.19
CA ASP A 351 -12.23 -16.03 -12.84
C ASP A 351 -12.51 -15.81 -11.33
N ALA A 352 -11.52 -16.10 -10.47
CA ALA A 352 -11.62 -15.87 -9.03
C ALA A 352 -11.90 -14.38 -8.71
N ALA A 353 -11.25 -13.45 -9.41
CA ALA A 353 -11.45 -12.03 -9.22
C ALA A 353 -12.84 -11.57 -9.70
N LEU A 354 -13.31 -12.08 -10.85
CA LEU A 354 -14.65 -11.76 -11.36
C LEU A 354 -15.74 -12.31 -10.46
N GLU A 355 -15.60 -13.50 -9.88
CA GLU A 355 -16.56 -14.04 -8.92
C GLU A 355 -16.75 -13.09 -7.74
N ILE A 356 -15.66 -12.62 -7.12
CA ILE A 356 -15.73 -11.69 -5.98
C ILE A 356 -16.35 -10.35 -6.41
N LEU A 357 -15.92 -9.77 -7.53
CA LEU A 357 -16.47 -8.50 -8.00
C LEU A 357 -17.95 -8.59 -8.40
N CYS A 358 -18.42 -9.74 -8.92
CA CYS A 358 -19.83 -9.97 -9.19
C CYS A 358 -20.64 -10.13 -7.90
N ASP A 359 -20.05 -10.73 -6.85
CA ASP A 359 -20.70 -10.83 -5.54
C ASP A 359 -20.78 -9.44 -4.86
N MET A 360 -19.71 -8.63 -4.97
CA MET A 360 -19.73 -7.24 -4.52
C MET A 360 -20.81 -6.42 -5.25
N GLU A 361 -20.91 -6.56 -6.57
CA GLU A 361 -21.92 -5.87 -7.37
C GLU A 361 -23.33 -6.20 -6.87
N ARG A 362 -23.67 -7.49 -6.70
CA ARG A 362 -24.96 -7.95 -6.16
C ARG A 362 -25.22 -7.40 -4.75
N TYR A 363 -24.19 -7.37 -3.92
CA TYR A 363 -24.31 -6.83 -2.57
C TYR A 363 -24.59 -5.33 -2.56
N PHE A 364 -23.87 -4.55 -3.39
CA PHE A 364 -24.00 -3.09 -3.39
C PHE A 364 -25.19 -2.57 -4.19
N GLU A 365 -25.73 -3.34 -5.12
CA GLU A 365 -26.92 -2.99 -5.91
C GLU A 365 -28.13 -2.61 -5.04
N GLN A 366 -28.32 -3.31 -3.91
CA GLN A 366 -29.41 -3.05 -2.97
C GLN A 366 -29.40 -1.65 -2.34
N PHE A 367 -28.25 -0.96 -2.35
CA PHE A 367 -28.09 0.37 -1.75
C PHE A 367 -28.36 1.52 -2.74
N GLY A 368 -28.48 1.24 -4.02
CA GLY A 368 -28.74 2.24 -5.06
C GLY A 368 -27.64 3.31 -5.19
N LYS A 369 -26.39 3.00 -4.79
CA LYS A 369 -25.24 3.94 -4.86
C LYS A 369 -24.53 3.79 -6.20
N GLU A 370 -24.78 4.72 -7.12
CA GLU A 370 -24.19 4.72 -8.47
C GLU A 370 -22.67 4.74 -8.44
N ASP A 371 -22.06 5.52 -7.54
CA ASP A 371 -20.60 5.60 -7.42
C ASP A 371 -19.96 4.27 -7.00
N ALA A 372 -20.63 3.49 -6.13
CA ALA A 372 -20.16 2.16 -5.75
C ALA A 372 -20.22 1.21 -6.95
N MET A 373 -21.30 1.24 -7.71
CA MET A 373 -21.47 0.42 -8.92
C MET A 373 -20.44 0.80 -9.99
N ALA A 374 -20.22 2.10 -10.22
CA ALA A 374 -19.21 2.58 -11.17
C ALA A 374 -17.79 2.15 -10.77
N CYS A 375 -17.47 2.18 -9.48
CA CYS A 375 -16.18 1.74 -8.95
C CYS A 375 -15.97 0.23 -9.18
N ILE A 376 -16.95 -0.60 -8.85
CA ILE A 376 -16.86 -2.06 -9.07
C ILE A 376 -16.74 -2.36 -10.56
N PHE A 377 -17.51 -1.68 -11.39
CA PHE A 377 -17.44 -1.82 -12.86
C PHE A 377 -16.05 -1.44 -13.40
N TRP A 378 -15.42 -0.38 -12.88
CA TRP A 378 -14.05 -0.01 -13.22
C TRP A 378 -13.06 -1.14 -12.93
N GLN A 379 -13.14 -1.79 -11.77
CA GLN A 379 -12.28 -2.91 -11.43
C GLN A 379 -12.54 -4.13 -12.34
N LYS A 380 -13.79 -4.43 -12.64
CA LYS A 380 -14.15 -5.52 -13.59
C LYS A 380 -13.58 -5.26 -14.98
N ARG A 381 -13.57 -4.01 -15.45
CA ARG A 381 -12.97 -3.66 -16.75
C ARG A 381 -11.47 -3.98 -16.83
N LYS A 382 -10.71 -3.82 -15.73
CA LYS A 382 -9.27 -4.19 -15.70
C LYS A 382 -9.06 -5.69 -15.90
N ILE A 383 -10.02 -6.52 -15.48
CA ILE A 383 -9.95 -7.98 -15.65
C ILE A 383 -10.42 -8.39 -17.08
N LEU A 384 -11.53 -7.81 -17.53
CA LEU A 384 -12.10 -8.12 -18.84
C LEU A 384 -11.27 -7.60 -20.01
N ASN A 385 -10.54 -6.50 -19.79
CA ASN A 385 -9.60 -5.93 -20.75
C ASN A 385 -8.20 -5.81 -20.09
N PRO A 386 -7.33 -6.82 -20.24
CA PRO A 386 -5.99 -6.83 -19.64
C PRO A 386 -5.11 -5.62 -19.97
N GLU A 387 -5.34 -4.95 -21.11
CA GLU A 387 -4.63 -3.71 -21.47
C GLU A 387 -4.89 -2.56 -20.48
N MET A 388 -5.99 -2.62 -19.72
CA MET A 388 -6.32 -1.66 -18.67
C MET A 388 -5.61 -1.94 -17.35
N ARG A 389 -4.91 -3.08 -17.18
CA ARG A 389 -4.09 -3.35 -16.00
C ARG A 389 -2.95 -2.33 -15.94
N TYR A 390 -2.74 -1.75 -14.76
CA TYR A 390 -1.71 -0.72 -14.59
C TYR A 390 -0.32 -1.24 -15.00
N ALA A 391 0.03 -2.46 -14.59
CA ALA A 391 1.31 -3.07 -14.95
C ALA A 391 1.50 -3.17 -16.48
N VAL A 392 0.45 -3.46 -17.24
CA VAL A 392 0.53 -3.54 -18.72
C VAL A 392 0.79 -2.15 -19.29
N SER A 393 0.03 -1.13 -18.87
CA SER A 393 0.22 0.26 -19.28
C SER A 393 1.58 0.80 -18.88
N VAL A 394 2.06 0.50 -17.65
CA VAL A 394 3.39 0.92 -17.16
C VAL A 394 4.50 0.27 -17.99
N ARG A 395 4.41 -1.04 -18.25
CA ARG A 395 5.41 -1.73 -19.10
C ARG A 395 5.44 -1.17 -20.51
N LYS A 396 4.29 -0.86 -21.10
CA LYS A 396 4.19 -0.28 -22.44
C LYS A 396 4.82 1.11 -22.53
N LYS A 397 4.61 1.95 -21.49
CA LYS A 397 5.10 3.34 -21.46
C LYS A 397 6.57 3.44 -21.02
N PHE A 398 7.02 2.60 -20.09
CA PHE A 398 8.29 2.73 -19.37
C PHE A 398 9.18 1.49 -19.48
N GLY A 399 8.80 0.47 -20.24
CA GLY A 399 9.56 -0.77 -20.40
C GLY A 399 10.84 -0.60 -21.23
N HIS A 400 11.02 0.54 -21.87
CA HIS A 400 12.25 0.98 -22.52
C HIS A 400 12.64 2.33 -21.94
N ARG A 401 13.93 2.49 -21.56
CA ARG A 401 14.45 3.70 -20.92
C ARG A 401 13.69 4.04 -19.63
N TYR A 402 13.52 3.03 -18.77
CA TYR A 402 12.70 3.12 -17.54
C TYR A 402 12.99 4.37 -16.71
N VAL A 403 14.25 4.60 -16.36
CA VAL A 403 14.61 5.74 -15.50
C VAL A 403 14.51 7.06 -16.25
N ASP A 404 14.95 7.11 -17.52
CA ASP A 404 14.84 8.34 -18.32
C ASP A 404 13.39 8.75 -18.53
N CYS A 405 12.54 7.82 -18.98
CA CYS A 405 11.10 8.09 -19.16
C CYS A 405 10.40 8.40 -17.82
N GLY A 406 10.81 7.72 -16.75
CA GLY A 406 10.33 8.03 -15.41
C GLY A 406 10.73 9.43 -14.95
N LEU A 407 11.96 9.86 -15.23
CA LEU A 407 12.42 11.20 -14.94
C LEU A 407 11.68 12.27 -15.77
N GLU A 408 11.45 12.00 -17.06
CA GLU A 408 10.62 12.86 -17.93
C GLU A 408 9.19 13.01 -17.33
N LEU A 409 8.61 11.91 -16.84
CA LEU A 409 7.29 11.92 -16.20
C LEU A 409 7.26 12.78 -14.93
N VAL A 410 8.20 12.59 -14.01
CA VAL A 410 8.17 13.34 -12.73
C VAL A 410 8.49 14.82 -12.93
N LYS A 411 9.32 15.16 -13.92
CA LYS A 411 9.53 16.55 -14.35
C LYS A 411 8.26 17.16 -14.92
N LYS A 412 7.54 16.43 -15.77
CA LYS A 412 6.25 16.86 -16.30
C LYS A 412 5.25 17.11 -15.17
N TYR A 413 5.10 16.19 -14.22
CA TYR A 413 4.22 16.37 -13.06
C TYR A 413 4.61 17.62 -12.22
N ALA A 414 5.91 17.83 -12.04
CA ALA A 414 6.38 19.00 -11.32
C ALA A 414 6.05 20.31 -12.06
N ASP A 415 6.22 20.37 -13.38
CA ASP A 415 5.89 21.52 -14.19
C ASP A 415 4.38 21.83 -14.21
N GLU A 416 3.53 20.80 -14.31
CA GLU A 416 2.08 20.91 -14.26
C GLU A 416 1.58 21.43 -12.89
N ILE A 417 2.23 20.98 -11.79
CA ILE A 417 1.96 21.46 -10.42
C ILE A 417 2.36 22.93 -10.28
N GLU A 418 3.52 23.32 -10.79
CA GLU A 418 3.99 24.73 -10.74
C GLU A 418 3.05 25.68 -11.50
N LYS A 419 2.55 25.25 -12.65
CA LYS A 419 1.63 26.03 -13.48
C LYS A 419 0.19 26.03 -12.92
N GLY A 420 -0.12 25.20 -11.91
CA GLY A 420 -1.47 25.02 -11.42
C GLY A 420 -2.40 24.30 -12.41
N GLU A 421 -1.84 23.62 -13.42
CA GLU A 421 -2.59 22.89 -14.44
C GLU A 421 -3.17 21.58 -13.89
N VAL A 422 -2.52 20.98 -12.88
CA VAL A 422 -3.01 19.80 -12.16
C VAL A 422 -3.71 20.28 -10.88
N SER A 423 -5.04 20.19 -10.88
CA SER A 423 -5.84 20.28 -9.67
C SER A 423 -6.51 18.93 -9.39
N CYS A 424 -6.87 18.69 -8.15
CA CYS A 424 -7.62 17.47 -7.77
C CYS A 424 -8.88 17.30 -8.65
N VAL A 425 -9.58 18.38 -8.96
CA VAL A 425 -10.80 18.39 -9.78
C VAL A 425 -10.51 18.10 -11.26
N ASN A 426 -9.49 18.75 -11.84
CA ASN A 426 -9.15 18.59 -13.25
C ASN A 426 -8.59 17.19 -13.57
N TYR A 427 -7.85 16.62 -12.64
CA TYR A 427 -7.30 15.27 -12.80
C TYR A 427 -8.41 14.23 -12.79
N LEU A 428 -9.38 14.32 -11.89
CA LEU A 428 -10.54 13.43 -11.83
C LEU A 428 -11.37 13.49 -13.13
N ALA A 429 -11.48 14.67 -13.75
CA ALA A 429 -12.14 14.82 -15.04
C ALA A 429 -11.35 14.16 -16.19
N SER A 430 -10.01 14.24 -16.17
CA SER A 430 -9.16 13.66 -17.21
C SER A 430 -9.14 12.12 -17.18
N VAL A 431 -9.17 11.52 -15.99
CA VAL A 431 -9.22 10.04 -15.83
C VAL A 431 -10.54 9.47 -16.33
N ARG A 432 -11.66 10.17 -16.13
CA ARG A 432 -12.97 9.78 -16.68
C ARG A 432 -13.04 9.83 -18.21
N GLY A 433 -12.18 10.66 -18.85
CA GLY A 433 -12.06 10.80 -20.30
C GLY A 433 -10.97 9.95 -20.96
N MET A 434 -10.10 9.30 -20.18
CA MET A 434 -9.08 8.43 -20.75
C MET A 434 -9.70 7.13 -21.25
N ASN A 435 -9.88 7.03 -22.56
CA ASN A 435 -9.96 5.75 -23.24
C ASN A 435 -8.55 5.12 -23.19
N PHE A 436 -8.33 4.22 -22.22
CA PHE A 436 -7.13 3.38 -22.17
C PHE A 436 -7.18 2.31 -23.25
#